data_9f5399730530dfdea7410c25ce94a140
#
_entry.id   9f5399730530dfdea7410c25ce94a140
#
_cell.length_a   1.000
_cell.length_b   1.000
_cell.length_c   1.000
_cell.angle_alpha   90.00
_cell.angle_beta   90.00
_cell.angle_gamma   90.00
#
_symmetry.space_group_name_H-M   'P 1'
#
loop_
_entity.id
_entity.type
_entity.pdbx_description
1 polymer ?
#
loop_
_entity_poly.entity_id
_entity_poly.type
_entity_poly.pdbx_seq_one_letter_code
_entity_poly.pdbx_strand_id
1 'polypeptide(L)'
;MDQLSPFYEKSFECYLCKGTFTSLKIRSRFVKVDYYDKDFCPNYKTKELNPVLYNIYVCPHCGFSFSDEFSKHIIPVIKSELIEKVSNHWVHQDFGQNRSIQQAINAYKLASYCAVIKQEKKVTIAGIFLRIAWLYRLLEKEQEQQRFLQIAVQEYKDSYINEDFLGTQMSEMKLLYLIAEILRRTDQYDEAVYYFSKVIEKQSSATERTIVEMARDQWNEMRKATS
;
A
#
# COMPACT_ATOMS: atom_id res chain seq x y z
N MET A 1 9.17 37.41 1.10
CA MET A 1 8.98 36.33 0.15
C MET A 1 8.19 35.24 0.86
N ASP A 2 6.95 35.04 0.49
CA ASP A 2 6.13 33.97 1.09
C ASP A 2 6.78 32.63 0.78
N GLN A 3 7.17 31.95 1.84
CA GLN A 3 7.78 30.63 1.72
C GLN A 3 6.69 29.65 1.33
N LEU A 4 6.75 29.10 0.11
CA LEU A 4 5.71 28.21 -0.39
C LEU A 4 5.53 27.00 0.55
N SER A 5 4.30 26.82 1.04
CA SER A 5 3.94 25.68 1.89
C SER A 5 4.25 24.34 1.22
N PRO A 6 4.84 23.36 1.93
CA PRO A 6 5.02 22.01 1.42
C PRO A 6 3.69 21.30 1.15
N PHE A 7 2.61 21.69 1.82
CA PHE A 7 1.28 21.12 1.65
C PHE A 7 0.42 21.96 0.70
N TYR A 8 -0.51 21.28 0.02
CA TYR A 8 -1.57 21.92 -0.77
C TYR A 8 -2.84 21.07 -0.72
N GLU A 9 -3.97 21.73 -0.83
CA GLU A 9 -5.26 21.05 -0.96
C GLU A 9 -5.46 20.57 -2.40
N LYS A 10 -5.90 19.32 -2.55
CA LYS A 10 -6.35 18.75 -3.81
C LYS A 10 -7.82 18.40 -3.70
N SER A 11 -8.60 18.79 -4.69
CA SER A 11 -10.03 18.45 -4.79
C SER A 11 -10.21 17.05 -5.38
N PHE A 12 -11.17 16.30 -4.83
CA PHE A 12 -11.55 14.96 -5.25
C PHE A 12 -13.07 14.86 -5.38
N GLU A 13 -13.52 14.05 -6.35
CA GLU A 13 -14.89 13.60 -6.43
C GLU A 13 -14.97 12.18 -5.85
N CYS A 14 -15.89 11.95 -4.93
CA CYS A 14 -16.13 10.64 -4.36
C CYS A 14 -16.74 9.69 -5.40
N TYR A 15 -16.16 8.52 -5.60
CA TYR A 15 -16.68 7.55 -6.58
C TYR A 15 -18.03 6.98 -6.18
N LEU A 16 -18.37 6.95 -4.88
CA LEU A 16 -19.63 6.41 -4.36
C LEU A 16 -20.77 7.45 -4.39
N CYS A 17 -20.63 8.56 -3.64
CA CYS A 17 -21.71 9.54 -3.46
C CYS A 17 -21.64 10.74 -4.41
N LYS A 18 -20.57 10.86 -5.21
CA LYS A 18 -20.32 11.97 -6.15
C LYS A 18 -20.11 13.34 -5.51
N GLY A 19 -20.10 13.42 -4.18
CA GLY A 19 -19.77 14.65 -3.45
C GLY A 19 -18.30 15.04 -3.66
N THR A 20 -18.03 16.32 -3.73
CA THR A 20 -16.67 16.87 -3.82
C THR A 20 -16.13 17.17 -2.43
N PHE A 21 -14.85 16.94 -2.24
CA PHE A 21 -14.14 17.26 -0.98
C PHE A 21 -12.66 17.53 -1.26
N THR A 22 -11.97 18.13 -0.30
CA THR A 22 -10.52 18.37 -0.40
C THR A 22 -9.75 17.44 0.54
N SER A 23 -8.51 17.17 0.19
CA SER A 23 -7.54 16.48 1.05
C SER A 23 -6.14 17.04 0.79
N LEU A 24 -5.35 17.15 1.84
CA LEU A 24 -3.97 17.60 1.75
C LEU A 24 -3.12 16.59 0.97
N LYS A 25 -2.21 17.14 0.18
CA LYS A 25 -1.09 16.42 -0.46
C LYS A 25 0.21 17.18 -0.25
N ILE A 26 1.32 16.47 -0.33
CA ILE A 26 2.65 17.07 -0.25
C ILE A 26 3.13 17.37 -1.68
N ARG A 27 3.65 18.58 -1.90
CA ARG A 27 4.25 18.95 -3.19
C ARG A 27 5.51 18.13 -3.43
N SER A 28 5.65 17.52 -4.60
CA SER A 28 6.72 16.58 -4.94
C SER A 28 8.13 17.14 -4.69
N ARG A 29 8.34 18.45 -4.91
CA ARG A 29 9.64 19.09 -4.67
C ARG A 29 10.11 19.06 -3.21
N PHE A 30 9.19 18.88 -2.24
CA PHE A 30 9.50 18.76 -0.81
C PHE A 30 9.65 17.32 -0.35
N VAL A 31 9.25 16.34 -1.18
CA VAL A 31 9.40 14.93 -0.89
C VAL A 31 10.84 14.53 -1.16
N LYS A 32 11.60 14.22 -0.12
CA LYS A 32 12.99 13.80 -0.20
C LYS A 32 13.13 12.41 0.43
N VAL A 33 13.22 11.39 -0.42
CA VAL A 33 13.52 10.03 0.04
C VAL A 33 15.01 9.98 0.38
N ASP A 34 15.33 9.40 1.53
CA ASP A 34 16.70 9.14 1.96
C ASP A 34 17.15 7.79 1.41
N TYR A 35 16.40 6.74 1.72
CA TYR A 35 16.59 5.40 1.17
C TYR A 35 15.26 4.64 1.11
N TYR A 36 15.28 3.52 0.39
CA TYR A 36 14.19 2.54 0.38
C TYR A 36 14.64 1.32 1.18
N ASP A 37 13.76 0.83 2.06
CA ASP A 37 13.96 -0.46 2.71
C ASP A 37 13.77 -1.62 1.71
N LYS A 38 14.14 -2.83 2.09
CA LYS A 38 14.09 -4.01 1.20
C LYS A 38 12.68 -4.34 0.71
N ASP A 39 11.64 -3.99 1.44
CA ASP A 39 10.23 -4.12 1.03
C ASP A 39 9.70 -2.87 0.28
N PHE A 40 10.60 -2.04 -0.24
CA PHE A 40 10.34 -0.76 -0.91
C PHE A 40 9.68 0.30 -0.01
N CYS A 41 9.66 0.14 1.31
CA CYS A 41 9.22 1.19 2.22
C CYS A 41 10.13 2.42 2.08
N PRO A 42 9.60 3.58 1.69
CA PRO A 42 10.41 4.78 1.59
C PRO A 42 10.69 5.36 2.98
N ASN A 43 11.95 5.67 3.24
CA ASN A 43 12.38 6.45 4.39
C ASN A 43 12.64 7.89 3.95
N TYR A 44 11.96 8.84 4.57
CA TYR A 44 12.02 10.24 4.17
C TYR A 44 12.96 11.03 5.10
N LYS A 45 13.75 11.96 4.51
CA LYS A 45 14.63 12.86 5.27
C LYS A 45 13.87 13.70 6.29
N THR A 46 12.65 14.10 5.95
CA THR A 46 11.74 14.84 6.82
C THR A 46 10.51 13.97 7.08
N LYS A 47 10.40 13.43 8.28
CA LYS A 47 9.35 12.43 8.65
C LYS A 47 7.94 12.99 8.50
N GLU A 48 7.75 14.29 8.72
CA GLU A 48 6.47 14.99 8.59
C GLU A 48 6.03 15.12 7.12
N LEU A 49 6.98 15.09 6.18
CA LEU A 49 6.73 15.18 4.75
C LEU A 49 6.66 13.78 4.10
N ASN A 50 5.96 12.88 4.74
CA ASN A 50 5.75 11.51 4.28
C ASN A 50 4.45 11.39 3.46
N PRO A 51 4.51 11.23 2.11
CA PRO A 51 3.31 11.11 1.27
C PRO A 51 2.45 9.90 1.60
N VAL A 52 3.01 8.84 2.20
CA VAL A 52 2.23 7.65 2.60
C VAL A 52 1.08 8.02 3.52
N LEU A 53 1.24 9.06 4.35
CA LEU A 53 0.17 9.55 5.23
C LEU A 53 -1.06 10.07 4.46
N TYR A 54 -0.91 10.46 3.19
CA TYR A 54 -1.91 11.16 2.38
C TYR A 54 -2.34 10.42 1.12
N ASN A 55 -2.00 9.14 0.97
CA ASN A 55 -2.35 8.36 -0.24
C ASN A 55 -3.79 7.85 -0.25
N ILE A 56 -4.47 7.85 0.90
CA ILE A 56 -5.87 7.47 1.01
C ILE A 56 -6.74 8.73 1.14
N TYR A 57 -7.80 8.78 0.35
CA TYR A 57 -8.81 9.83 0.36
C TYR A 57 -10.07 9.30 1.02
N VAL A 58 -10.51 9.92 2.10
CA VAL A 58 -11.70 9.56 2.85
C VAL A 58 -12.77 10.61 2.57
N CYS A 59 -13.88 10.21 1.98
CA CYS A 59 -15.00 11.11 1.72
C CYS A 59 -15.67 11.49 3.05
N PRO A 60 -15.71 12.79 3.44
CA PRO A 60 -16.33 13.20 4.68
C PRO A 60 -17.86 13.03 4.69
N HIS A 61 -18.47 12.95 3.49
CA HIS A 61 -19.93 12.84 3.36
C HIS A 61 -20.45 11.41 3.56
N CYS A 62 -19.69 10.38 3.11
CA CYS A 62 -20.18 9.01 3.12
C CYS A 62 -19.18 7.97 3.63
N GLY A 63 -17.99 8.36 4.05
CA GLY A 63 -16.96 7.47 4.57
C GLY A 63 -16.27 6.58 3.52
N PHE A 64 -16.70 6.59 2.26
CA PHE A 64 -16.03 5.83 1.22
C PHE A 64 -14.59 6.28 1.08
N SER A 65 -13.67 5.32 1.20
CA SER A 65 -12.23 5.57 1.28
C SER A 65 -11.53 4.86 0.13
N PHE A 66 -10.66 5.57 -0.59
CA PHE A 66 -10.03 5.09 -1.82
C PHE A 66 -8.66 5.70 -2.04
N SER A 67 -7.90 5.15 -2.98
CA SER A 67 -6.62 5.69 -3.48
C SER A 67 -6.70 5.95 -4.99
N ASP A 68 -5.63 6.52 -5.55
CA ASP A 68 -5.49 6.68 -7.01
C ASP A 68 -5.42 5.32 -7.75
N GLU A 69 -5.17 4.22 -7.03
CA GLU A 69 -5.09 2.84 -7.57
C GLU A 69 -6.47 2.16 -7.71
N PHE A 70 -7.54 2.73 -7.11
CA PHE A 70 -8.88 2.15 -7.19
C PHE A 70 -9.50 2.38 -8.57
N SER A 71 -10.27 1.39 -9.03
CA SER A 71 -11.12 1.58 -10.20
C SER A 71 -12.21 2.61 -9.92
N LYS A 72 -12.49 3.50 -10.89
CA LYS A 72 -13.53 4.53 -10.73
C LYS A 72 -14.95 3.98 -10.85
N HIS A 73 -15.08 2.83 -11.48
CA HIS A 73 -16.38 2.20 -11.74
C HIS A 73 -16.83 1.38 -10.53
N ILE A 74 -18.09 1.58 -10.13
CA ILE A 74 -18.75 0.79 -9.08
C ILE A 74 -20.07 0.27 -9.68
N ILE A 75 -20.21 -1.05 -9.76
CA ILE A 75 -21.45 -1.68 -10.27
C ILE A 75 -22.60 -1.50 -9.27
N PRO A 76 -23.87 -1.48 -9.72
CA PRO A 76 -25.01 -1.15 -8.86
C PRO A 76 -25.13 -2.01 -7.59
N VAL A 77 -24.89 -3.31 -7.67
CA VAL A 77 -24.96 -4.23 -6.51
C VAL A 77 -23.92 -3.85 -5.47
N ILE A 78 -22.67 -3.66 -5.88
CA ILE A 78 -21.57 -3.24 -5.00
C ILE A 78 -21.84 -1.84 -4.43
N LYS A 79 -22.42 -0.94 -5.22
CA LYS A 79 -22.79 0.39 -4.74
C LYS A 79 -23.79 0.31 -3.57
N SER A 80 -24.80 -0.54 -3.68
CA SER A 80 -25.79 -0.76 -2.61
C SER A 80 -25.13 -1.34 -1.36
N GLU A 81 -24.24 -2.29 -1.51
CA GLU A 81 -23.50 -2.89 -0.40
C GLU A 81 -22.58 -1.88 0.30
N LEU A 82 -21.87 -1.04 -0.46
CA LEU A 82 -21.05 0.05 0.11
C LEU A 82 -21.89 1.08 0.87
N ILE A 83 -23.09 1.42 0.36
CA ILE A 83 -24.00 2.32 1.08
C ILE A 83 -24.43 1.68 2.39
N GLU A 84 -24.87 0.41 2.35
CA GLU A 84 -25.32 -0.31 3.53
C GLU A 84 -24.23 -0.48 4.58
N LYS A 85 -23.06 -0.96 4.18
CA LYS A 85 -21.98 -1.35 5.10
C LYS A 85 -21.04 -0.20 5.52
N VAL A 86 -20.97 0.87 4.71
CA VAL A 86 -20.06 2.00 4.97
C VAL A 86 -20.86 3.28 5.23
N SER A 87 -21.68 3.73 4.27
CA SER A 87 -22.28 5.06 4.36
C SER A 87 -23.31 5.18 5.47
N ASN A 88 -24.13 4.15 5.68
CA ASN A 88 -25.17 4.16 6.72
C ASN A 88 -24.59 4.12 8.16
N HIS A 89 -23.33 3.72 8.29
CA HIS A 89 -22.61 3.68 9.57
C HIS A 89 -21.58 4.80 9.72
N TRP A 90 -21.49 5.68 8.72
CA TRP A 90 -20.50 6.72 8.72
C TRP A 90 -20.83 7.83 9.71
N VAL A 91 -19.93 8.06 10.66
CA VAL A 91 -19.95 9.26 11.49
C VAL A 91 -18.92 10.23 10.93
N HIS A 92 -19.34 11.46 10.69
CA HIS A 92 -18.51 12.47 10.06
C HIS A 92 -17.15 12.62 10.76
N GLN A 93 -16.08 12.46 10.01
CA GLN A 93 -14.70 12.68 10.44
C GLN A 93 -13.94 13.35 9.30
N ASP A 94 -13.10 14.34 9.63
CA ASP A 94 -12.26 15.01 8.66
C ASP A 94 -10.87 14.38 8.61
N PHE A 95 -10.62 13.65 7.53
CA PHE A 95 -9.31 13.14 7.16
C PHE A 95 -8.59 14.01 6.11
N GLY A 96 -9.15 15.16 5.75
CA GLY A 96 -8.60 16.05 4.71
C GLY A 96 -7.42 16.89 5.16
N GLN A 97 -7.22 17.04 6.47
CA GLN A 97 -6.21 17.90 7.09
C GLN A 97 -4.89 17.16 7.39
N ASN A 98 -3.98 17.81 8.13
CA ASN A 98 -2.75 17.17 8.59
C ASN A 98 -3.06 15.89 9.37
N ARG A 99 -2.39 14.81 8.99
CA ARG A 99 -2.61 13.48 9.57
C ARG A 99 -1.46 13.05 10.45
N SER A 100 -1.78 12.60 11.65
CA SER A 100 -0.88 11.75 12.43
C SER A 100 -0.73 10.38 11.75
N ILE A 101 0.29 9.61 12.11
CA ILE A 101 0.47 8.22 11.65
C ILE A 101 -0.77 7.38 11.99
N GLN A 102 -1.35 7.56 13.19
CA GLN A 102 -2.54 6.82 13.59
C GLN A 102 -3.78 7.17 12.75
N GLN A 103 -3.97 8.44 12.40
CA GLN A 103 -5.06 8.85 11.50
C GLN A 103 -4.86 8.28 10.08
N ALA A 104 -3.62 8.23 9.59
CA ALA A 104 -3.32 7.59 8.33
C ALA A 104 -3.65 6.09 8.37
N ILE A 105 -3.25 5.36 9.44
CA ILE A 105 -3.60 3.94 9.63
C ILE A 105 -5.12 3.76 9.59
N ASN A 106 -5.89 4.62 10.27
CA ASN A 106 -7.35 4.55 10.26
C ASN A 106 -7.92 4.77 8.85
N ALA A 107 -7.39 5.75 8.09
CA ALA A 107 -7.77 5.96 6.69
C ALA A 107 -7.49 4.73 5.82
N TYR A 108 -6.31 4.10 5.98
CA TYR A 108 -5.98 2.87 5.26
C TYR A 108 -6.88 1.70 5.64
N LYS A 109 -7.24 1.53 6.90
CA LYS A 109 -8.19 0.50 7.35
C LYS A 109 -9.58 0.71 6.74
N LEU A 110 -10.06 1.94 6.69
CA LEU A 110 -11.30 2.28 5.97
C LEU A 110 -11.19 1.94 4.48
N ALA A 111 -10.06 2.30 3.84
CA ALA A 111 -9.83 1.98 2.43
C ALA A 111 -9.75 0.47 2.17
N SER A 112 -9.10 -0.31 3.06
CA SER A 112 -9.05 -1.77 2.93
C SER A 112 -10.45 -2.40 2.99
N TYR A 113 -11.30 -1.92 3.90
CA TYR A 113 -12.69 -2.35 3.99
C TYR A 113 -13.49 -2.02 2.73
N CYS A 114 -13.36 -0.78 2.23
CA CYS A 114 -13.98 -0.36 0.98
C CYS A 114 -13.46 -1.16 -0.22
N ALA A 115 -12.15 -1.44 -0.29
CA ALA A 115 -11.53 -2.18 -1.37
C ALA A 115 -12.04 -3.62 -1.46
N VAL A 116 -12.19 -4.29 -0.30
CA VAL A 116 -12.71 -5.67 -0.23
C VAL A 116 -14.17 -5.72 -0.69
N ILE A 117 -15.04 -4.83 -0.18
CA ILE A 117 -16.45 -4.78 -0.59
C ILE A 117 -16.54 -4.45 -2.09
N LYS A 118 -15.73 -3.50 -2.55
CA LYS A 118 -15.70 -3.06 -3.95
C LYS A 118 -15.11 -4.11 -4.90
N GLN A 119 -14.49 -5.17 -4.36
CA GLN A 119 -13.81 -6.20 -5.13
C GLN A 119 -12.68 -5.61 -6.01
N GLU A 120 -11.87 -4.74 -5.41
CA GLU A 120 -10.67 -4.23 -6.07
C GLU A 120 -9.67 -5.37 -6.33
N LYS A 121 -8.74 -5.16 -7.27
CA LYS A 121 -7.68 -6.10 -7.57
C LYS A 121 -6.90 -6.47 -6.30
N LYS A 122 -6.54 -7.73 -6.16
CA LYS A 122 -5.77 -8.25 -5.01
C LYS A 122 -4.45 -7.49 -4.81
N VAL A 123 -3.77 -7.14 -5.90
CA VAL A 123 -2.56 -6.31 -5.84
C VAL A 123 -2.79 -4.94 -5.19
N THR A 124 -3.94 -4.32 -5.43
CA THR A 124 -4.32 -3.03 -4.82
C THR A 124 -4.59 -3.21 -3.32
N ILE A 125 -5.34 -4.24 -2.95
CA ILE A 125 -5.64 -4.59 -1.55
C ILE A 125 -4.35 -4.92 -0.79
N ALA A 126 -3.46 -5.72 -1.37
CA ALA A 126 -2.16 -6.05 -0.82
C ALA A 126 -1.32 -4.79 -0.55
N GLY A 127 -1.28 -3.86 -1.52
CA GLY A 127 -0.58 -2.58 -1.37
C GLY A 127 -1.10 -1.72 -0.23
N ILE A 128 -2.41 -1.76 0.06
CA ILE A 128 -3.01 -1.08 1.22
C ILE A 128 -2.49 -1.71 2.52
N PHE A 129 -2.55 -3.03 2.66
CA PHE A 129 -2.09 -3.73 3.87
C PHE A 129 -0.58 -3.58 4.10
N LEU A 130 0.22 -3.60 3.03
CA LEU A 130 1.66 -3.35 3.13
C LEU A 130 1.94 -1.94 3.68
N ARG A 131 1.22 -0.92 3.21
CA ARG A 131 1.39 0.46 3.71
C ARG A 131 0.92 0.61 5.16
N ILE A 132 -0.09 -0.14 5.60
CA ILE A 132 -0.47 -0.22 7.03
C ILE A 132 0.69 -0.81 7.84
N ALA A 133 1.32 -1.88 7.38
CA ALA A 133 2.48 -2.48 8.05
C ALA A 133 3.65 -1.48 8.15
N TRP A 134 3.94 -0.72 7.10
CA TRP A 134 4.95 0.34 7.14
C TRP A 134 4.64 1.43 8.16
N LEU A 135 3.38 1.84 8.28
CA LEU A 135 2.96 2.84 9.26
C LEU A 135 3.07 2.31 10.70
N TYR A 136 2.76 1.04 10.93
CA TYR A 136 2.99 0.42 12.24
C TYR A 136 4.48 0.26 12.57
N ARG A 137 5.35 0.02 11.56
CA ARG A 137 6.81 0.05 11.72
C ARG A 137 7.29 1.42 12.21
N LEU A 138 6.75 2.52 11.65
CA LEU A 138 7.06 3.88 12.10
C LEU A 138 6.60 4.16 13.54
N LEU A 139 5.62 3.43 14.06
CA LEU A 139 5.15 3.49 15.45
C LEU A 139 5.84 2.47 16.36
N GLU A 140 6.81 1.71 15.85
CA GLU A 140 7.51 0.64 16.57
C GLU A 140 6.57 -0.43 17.16
N LYS A 141 5.42 -0.67 16.49
CA LYS A 141 4.41 -1.67 16.87
C LYS A 141 4.60 -2.94 16.06
N GLU A 142 5.56 -3.75 16.49
CA GLU A 142 6.01 -4.93 15.74
C GLU A 142 4.90 -5.97 15.53
N GLN A 143 4.11 -6.29 16.56
CA GLN A 143 3.02 -7.27 16.45
C GLN A 143 1.99 -6.87 15.37
N GLU A 144 1.60 -5.60 15.35
CA GLU A 144 0.67 -5.08 14.34
C GLU A 144 1.33 -5.06 12.95
N GLN A 145 2.59 -4.68 12.86
CA GLN A 145 3.35 -4.75 11.62
C GLN A 145 3.34 -6.18 11.06
N GLN A 146 3.71 -7.17 11.86
CA GLN A 146 3.74 -8.58 11.45
C GLN A 146 2.36 -9.06 10.98
N ARG A 147 1.31 -8.75 11.73
CA ARG A 147 -0.06 -9.08 11.35
C ARG A 147 -0.44 -8.55 9.97
N PHE A 148 -0.15 -7.28 9.69
CA PHE A 148 -0.51 -6.67 8.42
C PHE A 148 0.41 -7.11 7.26
N LEU A 149 1.67 -7.47 7.53
CA LEU A 149 2.54 -8.13 6.55
C LEU A 149 1.98 -9.50 6.12
N GLN A 150 1.50 -10.31 7.08
CA GLN A 150 0.89 -11.61 6.78
C GLN A 150 -0.36 -11.47 5.91
N ILE A 151 -1.22 -10.47 6.17
CA ILE A 151 -2.38 -10.21 5.30
C ILE A 151 -1.91 -9.75 3.90
N ALA A 152 -0.95 -8.83 3.84
CA ALA A 152 -0.44 -8.31 2.59
C ALA A 152 0.15 -9.41 1.69
N VAL A 153 0.95 -10.32 2.27
CA VAL A 153 1.57 -11.39 1.47
C VAL A 153 0.54 -12.37 0.91
N GLN A 154 -0.52 -12.67 1.67
CA GLN A 154 -1.61 -13.51 1.17
C GLN A 154 -2.32 -12.87 -0.03
N GLU A 155 -2.67 -11.59 0.06
CA GLU A 155 -3.31 -10.86 -1.04
C GLU A 155 -2.37 -10.74 -2.26
N TYR A 156 -1.05 -10.59 -2.06
CA TYR A 156 -0.07 -10.60 -3.15
C TYR A 156 0.05 -11.99 -3.81
N LYS A 157 0.02 -13.08 -3.04
CA LYS A 157 0.00 -14.44 -3.58
C LYS A 157 -1.27 -14.69 -4.41
N ASP A 158 -2.43 -14.28 -3.89
CA ASP A 158 -3.70 -14.38 -4.61
C ASP A 158 -3.66 -13.57 -5.91
N SER A 159 -3.05 -12.37 -5.87
CA SER A 159 -2.84 -11.55 -7.07
C SER A 159 -1.94 -12.25 -8.10
N TYR A 160 -0.86 -12.90 -7.64
CA TYR A 160 0.03 -13.64 -8.54
C TYR A 160 -0.67 -14.84 -9.18
N ILE A 161 -1.46 -15.60 -8.42
CA ILE A 161 -2.20 -16.76 -8.91
C ILE A 161 -3.28 -16.35 -9.91
N ASN A 162 -4.00 -15.27 -9.63
CA ASN A 162 -5.10 -14.80 -10.47
C ASN A 162 -4.65 -13.84 -11.59
N GLU A 163 -3.37 -13.52 -11.65
CA GLU A 163 -2.77 -12.58 -12.63
C GLU A 163 -3.41 -11.19 -12.65
N ASP A 164 -4.08 -10.79 -11.56
CA ASP A 164 -4.82 -9.52 -11.53
C ASP A 164 -3.91 -8.28 -11.45
N PHE A 165 -2.61 -8.48 -11.16
CA PHE A 165 -1.59 -7.42 -11.26
C PHE A 165 -1.36 -6.92 -12.69
N LEU A 166 -1.73 -7.72 -13.71
CA LEU A 166 -1.59 -7.32 -15.11
C LEU A 166 -2.38 -6.05 -15.42
N GLY A 167 -1.75 -5.16 -16.19
CA GLY A 167 -2.33 -3.85 -16.52
C GLY A 167 -2.31 -2.85 -15.36
N THR A 168 -1.56 -3.12 -14.28
CA THR A 168 -1.27 -2.18 -13.19
C THR A 168 0.19 -1.68 -13.27
N GLN A 169 0.61 -0.89 -12.28
CA GLN A 169 2.01 -0.46 -12.13
C GLN A 169 2.92 -1.53 -11.51
N MET A 170 2.35 -2.69 -11.11
CA MET A 170 3.10 -3.79 -10.51
C MET A 170 3.64 -4.71 -11.60
N SER A 171 4.96 -4.83 -11.70
CA SER A 171 5.57 -5.85 -12.54
C SER A 171 5.55 -7.23 -11.86
N GLU A 172 5.59 -8.30 -12.64
CA GLU A 172 5.69 -9.66 -12.11
C GLU A 172 6.94 -9.83 -11.23
N MET A 173 8.06 -9.29 -11.68
CA MET A 173 9.33 -9.37 -10.93
C MET A 173 9.23 -8.70 -9.57
N LYS A 174 8.65 -7.50 -9.53
CA LYS A 174 8.44 -6.76 -8.29
C LYS A 174 7.44 -7.47 -7.37
N LEU A 175 6.38 -8.05 -7.93
CA LEU A 175 5.38 -8.82 -7.17
C LEU A 175 6.02 -10.05 -6.50
N LEU A 176 6.75 -10.88 -7.28
CA LEU A 176 7.45 -12.05 -6.75
C LEU A 176 8.46 -11.69 -5.67
N TYR A 177 9.23 -10.62 -5.91
CA TYR A 177 10.19 -10.12 -4.92
C TYR A 177 9.51 -9.66 -3.63
N LEU A 178 8.41 -8.90 -3.72
CA LEU A 178 7.65 -8.45 -2.54
C LEU A 178 7.08 -9.62 -1.74
N ILE A 179 6.54 -10.64 -2.43
CA ILE A 179 6.08 -11.86 -1.77
C ILE A 179 7.23 -12.49 -0.99
N ALA A 180 8.39 -12.69 -1.64
CA ALA A 180 9.56 -13.30 -1.01
C ALA A 180 10.05 -12.49 0.20
N GLU A 181 10.20 -11.18 0.06
CA GLU A 181 10.71 -10.31 1.11
C GLU A 181 9.75 -10.22 2.31
N ILE A 182 8.43 -10.18 2.07
CA ILE A 182 7.45 -10.18 3.16
C ILE A 182 7.46 -11.54 3.88
N LEU A 183 7.54 -12.66 3.15
CA LEU A 183 7.67 -13.99 3.74
C LEU A 183 8.91 -14.09 4.63
N ARG A 184 10.06 -13.59 4.15
CA ARG A 184 11.30 -13.51 4.93
C ARG A 184 11.12 -12.72 6.23
N ARG A 185 10.42 -11.57 6.17
CA ARG A 185 10.15 -10.72 7.34
C ARG A 185 9.14 -11.31 8.31
N THR A 186 8.39 -12.30 7.88
CA THR A 186 7.41 -13.02 8.70
C THR A 186 7.86 -14.44 9.04
N ASP A 187 9.19 -14.69 8.97
CA ASP A 187 9.89 -15.93 9.33
C ASP A 187 9.43 -17.19 8.55
N GLN A 188 8.85 -16.99 7.37
CA GLN A 188 8.42 -18.06 6.46
C GLN A 188 9.52 -18.33 5.43
N TYR A 189 10.69 -18.77 5.90
CA TYR A 189 11.94 -18.81 5.13
C TYR A 189 11.88 -19.76 3.93
N ASP A 190 11.32 -20.97 4.09
CA ASP A 190 11.26 -21.95 3.00
C ASP A 190 10.48 -21.41 1.80
N GLU A 191 9.36 -20.77 2.07
CA GLU A 191 8.54 -20.19 1.02
C GLU A 191 9.19 -18.90 0.44
N ALA A 192 9.88 -18.13 1.26
CA ALA A 192 10.65 -16.96 0.79
C ALA A 192 11.74 -17.39 -0.20
N VAL A 193 12.48 -18.46 0.10
CA VAL A 193 13.49 -19.05 -0.80
C VAL A 193 12.87 -19.41 -2.15
N TYR A 194 11.72 -20.06 -2.16
CA TYR A 194 11.03 -20.44 -3.39
C TYR A 194 10.69 -19.20 -4.26
N TYR A 195 10.16 -18.14 -3.68
CA TYR A 195 9.82 -16.95 -4.46
C TYR A 195 11.05 -16.14 -4.88
N PHE A 196 12.10 -16.04 -4.05
CA PHE A 196 13.37 -15.45 -4.48
C PHE A 196 14.01 -16.22 -5.64
N SER A 197 13.97 -17.56 -5.63
CA SER A 197 14.46 -18.38 -6.72
C SER A 197 13.73 -18.10 -8.03
N LYS A 198 12.41 -17.94 -7.99
CA LYS A 198 11.62 -17.54 -9.18
C LYS A 198 12.05 -16.19 -9.76
N VAL A 199 12.39 -15.21 -8.90
CA VAL A 199 12.93 -13.93 -9.36
C VAL A 199 14.28 -14.12 -10.05
N ILE A 200 15.18 -14.92 -9.45
CA ILE A 200 16.53 -15.14 -9.95
C ILE A 200 16.50 -15.93 -11.28
N GLU A 201 15.64 -16.92 -11.44
CA GLU A 201 15.48 -17.70 -12.67
C GLU A 201 15.08 -16.84 -13.87
N LYS A 202 14.31 -15.78 -13.66
CA LYS A 202 13.88 -14.84 -14.71
C LYS A 202 14.95 -13.80 -15.10
N GLN A 203 16.18 -13.89 -14.57
CA GLN A 203 17.25 -12.91 -14.78
C GLN A 203 17.60 -12.64 -16.26
N SER A 204 17.53 -13.66 -17.11
CA SER A 204 17.90 -13.54 -18.54
C SER A 204 16.92 -12.66 -19.34
N SER A 205 15.66 -12.58 -18.91
CA SER A 205 14.60 -11.78 -19.52
C SER A 205 14.27 -10.50 -18.71
N ALA A 206 14.96 -10.29 -17.59
CA ALA A 206 14.61 -9.21 -16.64
C ALA A 206 15.03 -7.83 -17.18
N THR A 207 14.06 -6.93 -17.28
CA THR A 207 14.30 -5.50 -17.49
C THR A 207 14.68 -4.80 -16.16
N GLU A 208 14.29 -5.36 -15.02
CA GLU A 208 14.47 -4.83 -13.67
C GLU A 208 15.64 -5.53 -12.95
N ARG A 209 16.86 -5.34 -13.45
CA ARG A 209 18.10 -5.99 -12.94
C ARG A 209 18.32 -5.77 -11.44
N THR A 210 18.00 -4.60 -10.93
CA THR A 210 18.14 -4.26 -9.51
C THR A 210 17.28 -5.17 -8.62
N ILE A 211 16.09 -5.58 -9.07
CA ILE A 211 15.24 -6.50 -8.30
C ILE A 211 15.88 -7.89 -8.23
N VAL A 212 16.52 -8.35 -9.31
CA VAL A 212 17.26 -9.62 -9.32
C VAL A 212 18.43 -9.59 -8.36
N GLU A 213 19.20 -8.48 -8.34
CA GLU A 213 20.31 -8.29 -7.39
C GLU A 213 19.82 -8.29 -5.95
N MET A 214 18.77 -7.53 -5.64
CA MET A 214 18.14 -7.53 -4.33
C MET A 214 17.68 -8.94 -3.89
N ALA A 215 17.09 -9.72 -4.81
CA ALA A 215 16.65 -11.09 -4.52
C ALA A 215 17.81 -12.00 -4.18
N ARG A 216 18.93 -11.90 -4.91
CA ARG A 216 20.16 -12.67 -4.63
C ARG A 216 20.77 -12.32 -3.27
N ASP A 217 20.82 -11.03 -2.95
CA ASP A 217 21.35 -10.56 -1.68
C ASP A 217 20.55 -11.13 -0.51
N GLN A 218 19.21 -11.02 -0.55
CA GLN A 218 18.34 -11.55 0.51
C GLN A 218 18.41 -13.07 0.60
N TRP A 219 18.45 -13.77 -0.53
CA TRP A 219 18.60 -15.22 -0.57
C TRP A 219 19.94 -15.68 0.06
N ASN A 220 21.04 -14.97 -0.24
CA ASN A 220 22.35 -15.25 0.34
C ASN A 220 22.41 -14.96 1.85
N GLU A 221 21.79 -13.87 2.31
CA GLU A 221 21.69 -13.52 3.73
C GLU A 221 20.95 -14.61 4.52
N MET A 222 19.83 -15.13 3.99
CA MET A 222 19.07 -16.21 4.62
C MET A 222 19.90 -17.50 4.75
N ARG A 223 20.63 -17.89 3.71
CA ARG A 223 21.49 -19.09 3.76
C ARG A 223 22.58 -19.00 4.82
N LYS A 224 23.17 -17.83 5.00
CA LYS A 224 24.20 -17.60 6.04
C LYS A 224 23.64 -17.67 7.46
N ALA A 225 22.38 -17.29 7.64
CA ALA A 225 21.70 -17.32 8.95
C ALA A 225 21.27 -18.76 9.37
N THR A 226 21.16 -19.69 8.41
CA THR A 226 20.76 -21.09 8.63
C THR A 226 21.94 -22.08 8.65
N SER A 227 23.16 -21.60 8.39
CA SER A 227 24.44 -22.36 8.46
C SER A 227 25.17 -22.08 9.76
#